data_7338117bdaaf2125e096dcd439cfa276
#
_entry.id   7338117bdaaf2125e096dcd439cfa276
#
_cell.length_a   1.000
_cell.length_b   1.000
_cell.length_c   1.000
_cell.angle_alpha   90.00
_cell.angle_beta   90.00
_cell.angle_gamma   90.00
#
_symmetry.space_group_name_H-M   'P 1'
#
loop_
_entity.id
_entity.type
_entity.pdbx_description
1 polymer ?
#
loop_
_entity_poly.entity_id
_entity_poly.type
_entity_poly.pdbx_seq_one_letter_code
_entity_poly.pdbx_strand_id
1 'polypeptide(L)'
;MNQNPSDRPVVRFAKGRARRFRSGHPWVFSNEIEMNAELKALPAGTLVTLMDAGDEKLGVASFNPHSLIAARVLSRRWTDVVDAGFIAARLKAAQALRDQLYPTPHYRLIHSEADTLPGLIVDRYGDVFALQINTAGMEALTPVLLEALTEVFNPRAVVLKNDSPVRTLEGLALEHKIALGSLDGPVELEENGARFVADLTDGQKTGWFYDQRDNRAFIARLAKGRRMLDVYTYAGGFAIQAALNGATEVVAVDRSEHSLALAARAAELNGVSVQTVRAEAFAEMARLEAANERFGVVVVDPPAFVKSRKDVQSGAKGYRKMARLAAPLVEAGGFLLCASCSHHMPVDQFIEEIAHGLGQAGRSGRILRSAGAGSDHPLHPHLPESAYLKALVLQLD
;
A
#
# COMPACT_ATOMS: atom_id res chain seq x y z
N MET A 1 -24.57 12.06 9.61
CA MET A 1 -25.85 11.49 9.13
C MET A 1 -26.21 10.30 10.02
N ASN A 2 -26.98 10.54 11.09
CA ASN A 2 -27.53 9.42 11.90
C ASN A 2 -28.73 8.86 11.15
N GLN A 3 -28.54 7.95 10.22
CA GLN A 3 -29.68 7.24 9.62
C GLN A 3 -30.10 6.12 10.57
N ASN A 4 -31.31 6.25 11.12
CA ASN A 4 -31.95 5.15 11.82
C ASN A 4 -31.93 3.92 10.90
N PRO A 5 -31.50 2.74 11.38
CA PRO A 5 -31.48 1.51 10.59
C PRO A 5 -32.78 1.22 9.83
N SER A 6 -33.95 1.63 10.39
CA SER A 6 -35.25 1.44 9.78
C SER A 6 -35.53 2.33 8.57
N ASP A 7 -34.83 3.47 8.44
CA ASP A 7 -35.09 4.48 7.41
C ASP A 7 -34.13 4.35 6.21
N ARG A 8 -33.21 3.39 6.24
CA ARG A 8 -32.26 3.16 5.15
C ARG A 8 -32.95 2.57 3.93
N PRO A 9 -32.62 3.04 2.72
CA PRO A 9 -33.02 2.37 1.49
C PRO A 9 -32.62 0.88 1.52
N VAL A 10 -33.45 0.03 0.96
CA VAL A 10 -33.22 -1.41 0.91
C VAL A 10 -32.65 -1.79 -0.46
N VAL A 11 -31.50 -2.47 -0.47
CA VAL A 11 -30.94 -3.12 -1.65
C VAL A 11 -31.16 -4.61 -1.54
N ARG A 12 -31.99 -5.14 -2.45
CA ARG A 12 -32.37 -6.55 -2.46
C ARG A 12 -31.42 -7.35 -3.36
N PHE A 13 -30.94 -8.49 -2.86
CA PHE A 13 -30.26 -9.46 -3.71
C PHE A 13 -31.25 -10.13 -4.66
N ALA A 14 -30.87 -10.33 -5.90
CA ALA A 14 -31.59 -11.17 -6.82
C ALA A 14 -31.64 -12.62 -6.28
N LYS A 15 -32.68 -13.37 -6.63
CA LYS A 15 -32.92 -14.73 -6.12
C LYS A 15 -31.69 -15.63 -6.28
N GLY A 16 -31.21 -16.17 -5.16
CA GLY A 16 -30.03 -17.04 -5.09
C GLY A 16 -28.67 -16.33 -5.15
N ARG A 17 -28.63 -14.99 -5.26
CA ARG A 17 -27.37 -14.23 -5.40
C ARG A 17 -26.73 -13.80 -4.07
N ALA A 18 -27.39 -13.94 -2.93
CA ALA A 18 -26.82 -13.60 -1.62
C ALA A 18 -25.73 -14.58 -1.14
N ARG A 19 -25.40 -15.65 -1.90
CA ARG A 19 -24.47 -16.70 -1.48
C ARG A 19 -23.08 -16.17 -1.16
N ARG A 20 -22.51 -15.31 -2.02
CA ARG A 20 -21.20 -14.71 -1.80
C ARG A 20 -21.16 -13.85 -0.54
N PHE A 21 -22.16 -13.00 -0.34
CA PHE A 21 -22.30 -12.25 0.89
C PHE A 21 -22.37 -13.19 2.10
N ARG A 22 -23.20 -14.22 2.09
CA ARG A 22 -23.36 -15.17 3.20
C ARG A 22 -22.07 -15.95 3.50
N SER A 23 -21.23 -16.21 2.50
CA SER A 23 -19.91 -16.84 2.68
C SER A 23 -18.84 -15.92 3.27
N GLY A 24 -19.10 -14.63 3.43
CA GLY A 24 -18.15 -13.70 4.03
C GLY A 24 -17.61 -12.62 3.10
N HIS A 25 -17.95 -12.64 1.81
CA HIS A 25 -17.41 -11.66 0.84
C HIS A 25 -17.86 -10.23 1.18
N PRO A 26 -16.93 -9.22 1.17
CA PRO A 26 -17.24 -7.86 1.57
C PRO A 26 -17.82 -7.01 0.44
N TRP A 27 -17.82 -7.48 -0.81
CA TRP A 27 -18.36 -6.77 -1.97
C TRP A 27 -19.64 -7.41 -2.48
N VAL A 28 -20.58 -6.56 -2.91
CA VAL A 28 -21.79 -6.94 -3.64
C VAL A 28 -21.72 -6.31 -5.02
N PHE A 29 -21.77 -7.14 -6.06
CA PHE A 29 -21.68 -6.68 -7.43
C PHE A 29 -23.05 -6.27 -7.99
N SER A 30 -23.05 -5.37 -8.97
CA SER A 30 -24.27 -4.83 -9.60
C SER A 30 -25.18 -5.91 -10.20
N ASN A 31 -24.62 -7.03 -10.66
CA ASN A 31 -25.37 -8.18 -11.18
C ASN A 31 -25.89 -9.16 -10.11
N GLU A 32 -25.64 -8.88 -8.84
CA GLU A 32 -26.13 -9.68 -7.71
C GLU A 32 -27.39 -9.08 -7.07
N ILE A 33 -27.79 -7.86 -7.46
CA ILE A 33 -28.90 -7.10 -6.88
C ILE A 33 -30.01 -6.81 -7.88
N GLU A 34 -31.22 -6.61 -7.36
CA GLU A 34 -32.37 -6.15 -8.13
C GLU A 34 -32.31 -4.64 -8.28
N MET A 35 -31.72 -4.17 -9.39
CA MET A 35 -31.57 -2.75 -9.67
C MET A 35 -32.88 -2.17 -10.23
N ASN A 36 -33.46 -1.17 -9.57
CA ASN A 36 -34.64 -0.43 -10.00
C ASN A 36 -34.36 1.07 -10.20
N ALA A 37 -35.36 1.84 -10.62
CA ALA A 37 -35.21 3.27 -10.86
C ALA A 37 -34.88 4.07 -9.58
N GLU A 38 -35.45 3.69 -8.44
CA GLU A 38 -35.24 4.34 -7.14
C GLU A 38 -33.79 4.15 -6.68
N LEU A 39 -33.25 2.92 -6.77
CA LEU A 39 -31.87 2.62 -6.42
C LEU A 39 -30.88 3.36 -7.33
N LYS A 40 -31.19 3.46 -8.63
CA LYS A 40 -30.36 4.23 -9.59
C LYS A 40 -30.32 5.73 -9.29
N ALA A 41 -31.35 6.26 -8.66
CA ALA A 41 -31.44 7.68 -8.28
C ALA A 41 -30.75 7.99 -6.95
N LEU A 42 -30.33 6.99 -6.17
CA LEU A 42 -29.63 7.22 -4.91
C LEU A 42 -28.27 7.87 -5.15
N PRO A 43 -27.88 8.84 -4.33
CA PRO A 43 -26.52 9.39 -4.35
C PRO A 43 -25.48 8.28 -4.09
N ALA A 44 -24.36 8.34 -4.82
CA ALA A 44 -23.23 7.45 -4.56
C ALA A 44 -22.75 7.62 -3.10
N GLY A 45 -22.50 6.50 -2.43
CA GLY A 45 -22.11 6.48 -1.02
C GLY A 45 -23.26 6.36 -0.01
N THR A 46 -24.53 6.34 -0.47
CA THR A 46 -25.70 6.16 0.41
C THR A 46 -25.57 4.88 1.23
N LEU A 47 -25.84 4.96 2.55
CA LEU A 47 -25.94 3.79 3.41
C LEU A 47 -27.26 3.07 3.13
N VAL A 48 -27.18 1.75 2.94
CA VAL A 48 -28.32 0.90 2.60
C VAL A 48 -28.39 -0.32 3.51
N THR A 49 -29.61 -0.87 3.67
CA THR A 49 -29.81 -2.19 4.25
C THR A 49 -29.80 -3.23 3.14
N LEU A 50 -28.90 -4.21 3.23
CA LEU A 50 -28.90 -5.37 2.35
C LEU A 50 -29.97 -6.37 2.79
N MET A 51 -30.75 -6.88 1.84
CA MET A 51 -31.85 -7.80 2.09
C MET A 51 -31.81 -8.95 1.06
N ASP A 52 -32.12 -10.15 1.48
CA ASP A 52 -32.23 -11.27 0.54
C ASP A 52 -33.60 -11.32 -0.18
N ALA A 53 -33.75 -12.26 -1.10
CA ALA A 53 -35.00 -12.44 -1.85
C ALA A 53 -36.17 -12.94 -0.98
N GLY A 54 -35.92 -13.38 0.25
CA GLY A 54 -36.91 -13.84 1.23
C GLY A 54 -37.23 -12.82 2.32
N ASP A 55 -36.92 -11.53 2.11
CA ASP A 55 -37.10 -10.41 3.05
C ASP A 55 -36.26 -10.46 4.33
N GLU A 56 -35.22 -11.33 4.40
CA GLU A 56 -34.26 -11.33 5.49
C GLU A 56 -33.30 -10.17 5.37
N LYS A 57 -33.22 -9.30 6.39
CA LYS A 57 -32.24 -8.21 6.47
C LYS A 57 -30.88 -8.77 6.87
N LEU A 58 -29.87 -8.56 6.04
CA LEU A 58 -28.57 -9.23 6.12
C LEU A 58 -27.45 -8.36 6.69
N GLY A 59 -27.50 -7.04 6.48
CA GLY A 59 -26.42 -6.16 6.90
C GLY A 59 -26.57 -4.71 6.43
N VAL A 60 -25.58 -3.88 6.72
CA VAL A 60 -25.46 -2.51 6.24
C VAL A 60 -24.25 -2.37 5.32
N ALA A 61 -24.42 -1.62 4.23
CA ALA A 61 -23.38 -1.36 3.24
C ALA A 61 -23.45 0.09 2.76
N SER A 62 -22.35 0.58 2.22
CA SER A 62 -22.35 1.77 1.37
C SER A 62 -22.65 1.36 -0.08
N PHE A 63 -23.50 2.12 -0.75
CA PHE A 63 -24.00 1.81 -2.09
C PHE A 63 -23.59 2.86 -3.11
N ASN A 64 -23.13 2.40 -4.28
CA ASN A 64 -22.85 3.25 -5.44
C ASN A 64 -23.53 2.64 -6.68
N PRO A 65 -24.63 3.24 -7.19
CA PRO A 65 -25.38 2.69 -8.32
C PRO A 65 -24.62 2.69 -9.64
N HIS A 66 -23.51 3.42 -9.72
CA HIS A 66 -22.68 3.59 -10.93
C HIS A 66 -21.44 2.69 -10.94
N SER A 67 -21.16 1.98 -9.85
CA SER A 67 -20.00 1.09 -9.73
C SER A 67 -20.36 -0.37 -10.01
N LEU A 68 -19.42 -1.13 -10.60
CA LEU A 68 -19.55 -2.58 -10.72
C LEU A 68 -19.59 -3.27 -9.35
N ILE A 69 -18.83 -2.77 -8.37
CA ILE A 69 -18.95 -3.12 -6.95
C ILE A 69 -20.00 -2.20 -6.36
N ALA A 70 -21.26 -2.58 -6.56
CA ALA A 70 -22.41 -1.72 -6.25
C ALA A 70 -22.58 -1.46 -4.76
N ALA A 71 -22.22 -2.43 -3.89
CA ALA A 71 -22.23 -2.19 -2.45
C ALA A 71 -21.00 -2.77 -1.76
N ARG A 72 -20.51 -2.06 -0.74
CA ARG A 72 -19.39 -2.48 0.12
C ARG A 72 -19.88 -2.63 1.54
N VAL A 73 -19.73 -3.83 2.09
CA VAL A 73 -20.27 -4.22 3.38
C VAL A 73 -19.53 -3.51 4.52
N LEU A 74 -20.28 -2.79 5.35
CA LEU A 74 -19.78 -2.16 6.56
C LEU A 74 -20.04 -3.04 7.78
N SER A 75 -21.22 -3.68 7.86
CA SER A 75 -21.55 -4.64 8.91
C SER A 75 -22.51 -5.71 8.40
N ARG A 76 -22.41 -6.89 9.01
CA ARG A 76 -23.35 -8.01 8.80
C ARG A 76 -24.54 -7.96 9.76
N ARG A 77 -24.63 -6.94 10.59
CA ARG A 77 -25.78 -6.65 11.44
C ARG A 77 -26.49 -5.42 10.88
N TRP A 78 -27.67 -5.60 10.32
CA TRP A 78 -28.43 -4.51 9.71
C TRP A 78 -28.84 -3.42 10.70
N THR A 79 -28.91 -3.75 12.01
CA THR A 79 -29.24 -2.82 13.10
C THR A 79 -28.10 -1.89 13.49
N ASP A 80 -26.87 -2.13 13.01
CA ASP A 80 -25.73 -1.28 13.35
C ASP A 80 -25.93 0.14 12.80
N VAL A 81 -25.71 1.14 13.67
CA VAL A 81 -25.67 2.54 13.30
C VAL A 81 -24.23 2.89 12.88
N VAL A 82 -24.07 3.45 11.69
CA VAL A 82 -22.73 3.83 11.17
C VAL A 82 -22.48 5.28 11.56
N ASP A 83 -22.00 5.48 12.78
CA ASP A 83 -21.65 6.75 13.40
C ASP A 83 -20.17 6.80 13.82
N ALA A 84 -19.77 7.87 14.52
CA ALA A 84 -18.40 8.00 15.01
C ALA A 84 -18.00 6.86 15.95
N GLY A 85 -18.90 6.42 16.83
CA GLY A 85 -18.65 5.30 17.74
C GLY A 85 -18.41 3.97 16.99
N PHE A 86 -19.15 3.75 15.89
CA PHE A 86 -18.96 2.58 15.03
C PHE A 86 -17.57 2.59 14.34
N ILE A 87 -17.14 3.74 13.83
CA ILE A 87 -15.81 3.88 13.23
C ILE A 87 -14.72 3.83 14.29
N ALA A 88 -14.89 4.51 15.44
CA ALA A 88 -13.96 4.50 16.56
C ALA A 88 -13.67 3.08 17.06
N ALA A 89 -14.69 2.23 17.15
CA ALA A 89 -14.51 0.83 17.55
C ALA A 89 -13.59 0.06 16.58
N ARG A 90 -13.67 0.31 15.26
CA ARG A 90 -12.81 -0.30 14.24
C ARG A 90 -11.39 0.24 14.29
N LEU A 91 -11.24 1.55 14.48
CA LEU A 91 -9.94 2.19 14.65
C LEU A 91 -9.21 1.62 15.88
N LYS A 92 -9.91 1.47 17.01
CA LYS A 92 -9.36 0.88 18.25
C LYS A 92 -8.97 -0.59 18.05
N ALA A 93 -9.80 -1.37 17.35
CA ALA A 93 -9.49 -2.78 17.04
C ALA A 93 -8.27 -2.91 16.12
N ALA A 94 -8.19 -2.09 15.08
CA ALA A 94 -7.04 -2.06 14.18
C ALA A 94 -5.77 -1.60 14.89
N GLN A 95 -5.85 -0.58 15.74
CA GLN A 95 -4.74 -0.13 16.58
C GLN A 95 -4.25 -1.26 17.51
N ALA A 96 -5.14 -1.92 18.23
CA ALA A 96 -4.78 -3.00 19.16
C ALA A 96 -4.03 -4.14 18.46
N LEU A 97 -4.38 -4.45 17.20
CA LEU A 97 -3.63 -5.41 16.39
C LEU A 97 -2.22 -4.89 16.05
N ARG A 98 -2.10 -3.64 15.58
CA ARG A 98 -0.81 -3.07 15.18
C ARG A 98 0.12 -2.88 16.36
N ASP A 99 -0.39 -2.49 17.52
CA ASP A 99 0.39 -2.33 18.76
C ASP A 99 0.94 -3.66 19.29
N GLN A 100 0.36 -4.81 18.91
CA GLN A 100 0.95 -6.14 19.18
C GLN A 100 2.09 -6.48 18.21
N LEU A 101 2.08 -5.91 17.01
CA LEU A 101 3.02 -6.25 15.94
C LEU A 101 4.22 -5.30 15.90
N TYR A 102 4.04 -4.06 16.30
CA TYR A 102 5.02 -2.98 16.12
C TYR A 102 5.24 -2.20 17.41
N PRO A 103 6.51 -1.91 17.77
CA PRO A 103 6.85 -1.22 19.01
C PRO A 103 6.57 0.28 18.99
N THR A 104 6.34 0.87 17.82
CA THR A 104 6.15 2.31 17.63
C THR A 104 4.88 2.59 16.84
N PRO A 105 4.22 3.76 17.04
CA PRO A 105 2.98 4.11 16.37
C PRO A 105 3.21 4.61 14.92
N HIS A 106 4.03 3.88 14.16
CA HIS A 106 4.37 4.17 12.77
C HIS A 106 4.07 2.95 11.91
N TYR A 107 2.85 2.90 11.33
CA TYR A 107 2.34 1.75 10.57
C TYR A 107 1.10 2.13 9.75
N ARG A 108 0.72 1.27 8.82
CA ARG A 108 -0.60 1.32 8.22
C ARG A 108 -1.65 0.90 9.23
N LEU A 109 -2.43 1.87 9.72
CA LEU A 109 -3.48 1.63 10.73
C LEU A 109 -4.70 0.94 10.11
N ILE A 110 -5.16 1.40 8.94
CA ILE A 110 -6.32 0.83 8.24
C ILE A 110 -5.93 0.42 6.82
N HIS A 111 -6.23 -0.84 6.48
CA HIS A 111 -6.04 -1.41 5.15
C HIS A 111 -7.38 -1.90 4.57
N SER A 112 -8.26 -0.96 4.32
CA SER A 112 -9.52 -1.12 3.56
C SER A 112 -10.44 -2.23 4.10
N GLU A 113 -10.91 -3.13 3.24
CA GLU A 113 -11.85 -4.21 3.57
C GLU A 113 -11.32 -5.17 4.64
N ALA A 114 -10.02 -5.34 4.72
CA ALA A 114 -9.42 -6.23 5.72
C ALA A 114 -9.57 -5.71 7.16
N ASP A 115 -9.64 -4.38 7.31
CA ASP A 115 -9.94 -3.71 8.59
C ASP A 115 -11.42 -3.25 8.68
N THR A 116 -12.29 -3.81 7.83
CA THR A 116 -13.75 -3.56 7.83
C THR A 116 -14.17 -2.11 7.60
N LEU A 117 -13.29 -1.31 6.98
CA LEU A 117 -13.54 0.06 6.51
C LEU A 117 -13.26 0.16 5.01
N PRO A 118 -14.18 -0.33 4.16
CA PRO A 118 -13.95 -0.51 2.73
C PRO A 118 -13.52 0.77 2.01
N GLY A 119 -12.42 0.69 1.27
CA GLY A 119 -11.88 1.81 0.51
C GLY A 119 -11.13 2.85 1.33
N LEU A 120 -10.95 2.66 2.63
CA LEU A 120 -10.16 3.54 3.49
C LEU A 120 -8.75 2.99 3.68
N ILE A 121 -7.76 3.85 3.45
CA ILE A 121 -6.37 3.64 3.85
C ILE A 121 -6.03 4.71 4.89
N VAL A 122 -5.41 4.30 6.00
CA VAL A 122 -4.90 5.23 7.01
C VAL A 122 -3.48 4.82 7.37
N ASP A 123 -2.52 5.71 7.13
CA ASP A 123 -1.15 5.58 7.62
C ASP A 123 -0.94 6.49 8.83
N ARG A 124 -0.36 5.93 9.89
CA ARG A 124 -0.10 6.61 11.16
C ARG A 124 1.38 6.96 11.30
N TYR A 125 1.64 8.21 11.62
CA TYR A 125 2.95 8.79 11.89
C TYR A 125 2.94 9.41 13.30
N GLY A 126 2.90 8.58 14.32
CA GLY A 126 2.72 9.02 15.70
C GLY A 126 1.35 9.67 15.92
N ASP A 127 1.32 11.01 16.01
CA ASP A 127 0.13 11.86 16.16
C ASP A 127 -0.37 12.48 14.84
N VAL A 128 0.27 12.16 13.71
CA VAL A 128 -0.14 12.60 12.37
C VAL A 128 -0.68 11.42 11.57
N PHE A 129 -1.73 11.68 10.77
CA PHE A 129 -2.38 10.65 9.97
C PHE A 129 -2.50 11.08 8.51
N ALA A 130 -2.13 10.18 7.59
CA ALA A 130 -2.36 10.35 6.16
C ALA A 130 -3.45 9.37 5.70
N LEU A 131 -4.50 9.90 5.07
CA LEU A 131 -5.67 9.14 4.65
C LEU A 131 -5.80 9.12 3.13
N GLN A 132 -6.17 7.96 2.58
CA GLN A 132 -6.73 7.85 1.24
C GLN A 132 -8.16 7.32 1.32
N ILE A 133 -9.09 8.07 0.78
CA ILE A 133 -10.52 7.76 0.76
C ILE A 133 -10.89 7.40 -0.68
N ASN A 134 -10.97 6.10 -0.97
CA ASN A 134 -11.02 5.58 -2.34
C ASN A 134 -12.43 5.17 -2.80
N THR A 135 -13.46 5.32 -1.96
CA THR A 135 -14.84 4.93 -2.28
C THR A 135 -15.85 6.02 -1.94
N ALA A 136 -16.92 6.10 -2.72
CA ALA A 136 -17.98 7.08 -2.47
C ALA A 136 -18.63 6.93 -1.08
N GLY A 137 -18.72 5.69 -0.59
CA GLY A 137 -19.24 5.43 0.76
C GLY A 137 -18.37 6.01 1.86
N MET A 138 -17.05 5.83 1.75
CA MET A 138 -16.13 6.38 2.73
C MET A 138 -15.99 7.91 2.60
N GLU A 139 -16.12 8.45 1.37
CA GLU A 139 -16.18 9.89 1.14
C GLU A 139 -17.37 10.51 1.87
N ALA A 140 -18.56 9.92 1.76
CA ALA A 140 -19.75 10.38 2.47
C ALA A 140 -19.60 10.29 4.00
N LEU A 141 -18.79 9.36 4.49
CA LEU A 141 -18.51 9.16 5.92
C LEU A 141 -17.31 9.99 6.43
N THR A 142 -16.66 10.80 5.60
CA THR A 142 -15.50 11.60 6.01
C THR A 142 -15.71 12.44 7.28
N PRO A 143 -16.81 13.18 7.46
CA PRO A 143 -17.02 13.94 8.68
C PRO A 143 -17.04 13.04 9.94
N VAL A 144 -17.72 11.90 9.85
CA VAL A 144 -17.84 10.91 10.93
C VAL A 144 -16.50 10.23 11.21
N LEU A 145 -15.71 9.96 10.16
CA LEU A 145 -14.35 9.42 10.27
C LEU A 145 -13.41 10.40 10.98
N LEU A 146 -13.45 11.70 10.65
CA LEU A 146 -12.62 12.71 11.29
C LEU A 146 -12.99 12.89 12.77
N GLU A 147 -14.29 12.85 13.10
CA GLU A 147 -14.77 12.83 14.48
C GLU A 147 -14.23 11.62 15.26
N ALA A 148 -14.34 10.42 14.70
CA ALA A 148 -13.82 9.19 15.30
C ALA A 148 -12.29 9.20 15.49
N LEU A 149 -11.54 9.70 14.51
CA LEU A 149 -10.09 9.87 14.61
C LEU A 149 -9.72 10.84 15.73
N THR A 150 -10.47 11.94 15.86
CA THR A 150 -10.26 12.93 16.93
C THR A 150 -10.55 12.33 18.29
N GLU A 151 -11.65 11.59 18.45
CA GLU A 151 -12.00 10.91 19.69
C GLU A 151 -10.92 9.91 20.13
N VAL A 152 -10.43 9.08 19.19
CA VAL A 152 -9.54 7.96 19.51
C VAL A 152 -8.08 8.39 19.68
N PHE A 153 -7.59 9.32 18.86
CA PHE A 153 -6.15 9.61 18.76
C PHE A 153 -5.78 11.06 19.09
N ASN A 154 -6.75 11.97 19.12
CA ASN A 154 -6.49 13.42 19.26
C ASN A 154 -5.34 13.89 18.34
N PRO A 155 -5.44 13.70 17.00
CA PRO A 155 -4.34 13.90 16.08
C PRO A 155 -3.89 15.36 16.01
N ARG A 156 -2.57 15.59 15.91
CA ARG A 156 -1.99 16.91 15.61
C ARG A 156 -2.34 17.37 14.19
N ALA A 157 -2.37 16.45 13.25
CA ALA A 157 -2.80 16.72 11.88
C ALA A 157 -3.37 15.47 11.21
N VAL A 158 -4.33 15.70 10.29
CA VAL A 158 -4.88 14.69 9.38
C VAL A 158 -4.79 15.23 7.96
N VAL A 159 -4.08 14.50 7.09
CA VAL A 159 -3.89 14.85 5.68
C VAL A 159 -4.69 13.90 4.80
N LEU A 160 -5.54 14.43 3.93
CA LEU A 160 -6.22 13.67 2.89
C LEU A 160 -5.34 13.66 1.62
N LYS A 161 -4.85 12.47 1.26
CA LYS A 161 -4.06 12.18 0.06
C LYS A 161 -4.95 11.49 -0.97
N ASN A 162 -6.03 12.15 -1.36
CA ASN A 162 -7.07 11.64 -2.24
C ASN A 162 -6.72 11.81 -3.73
N ASP A 163 -5.50 11.49 -4.11
CA ASP A 163 -4.93 11.62 -5.46
C ASP A 163 -4.89 10.29 -6.23
N SER A 164 -5.45 9.22 -5.65
CA SER A 164 -5.50 7.90 -6.28
C SER A 164 -6.45 7.86 -7.48
N PRO A 165 -6.02 7.34 -8.65
CA PRO A 165 -6.89 7.19 -9.82
C PRO A 165 -8.13 6.29 -9.59
N VAL A 166 -8.11 5.43 -8.58
CA VAL A 166 -9.25 4.57 -8.20
C VAL A 166 -10.49 5.42 -7.85
N ARG A 167 -10.30 6.62 -7.32
CA ARG A 167 -11.39 7.56 -6.98
C ARG A 167 -12.25 7.92 -8.18
N THR A 168 -11.66 8.05 -9.36
CA THR A 168 -12.41 8.40 -10.58
C THR A 168 -13.38 7.29 -11.00
N LEU A 169 -13.11 6.03 -10.65
CA LEU A 169 -14.01 4.90 -10.88
C LEU A 169 -15.25 4.92 -9.97
N GLU A 170 -15.15 5.64 -8.85
CA GLU A 170 -16.23 5.85 -7.89
C GLU A 170 -16.96 7.18 -8.11
N GLY A 171 -16.56 7.96 -9.15
CA GLY A 171 -17.11 9.28 -9.45
C GLY A 171 -16.60 10.40 -8.54
N LEU A 172 -15.45 10.22 -7.88
CA LEU A 172 -14.89 11.16 -6.92
C LEU A 172 -13.78 12.01 -7.56
N ALA A 173 -13.72 13.28 -7.16
CA ALA A 173 -12.62 14.18 -7.53
C ALA A 173 -11.33 13.82 -6.83
N LEU A 174 -10.20 14.14 -7.47
CA LEU A 174 -8.89 14.08 -6.82
C LEU A 174 -8.69 15.33 -5.98
N GLU A 175 -8.22 15.17 -4.75
CA GLU A 175 -7.88 16.29 -3.86
C GLU A 175 -6.72 15.92 -2.94
N HIS A 176 -6.01 16.96 -2.51
CA HIS A 176 -5.00 16.88 -1.49
C HIS A 176 -5.16 18.07 -0.54
N LYS A 177 -5.38 17.80 0.76
CA LYS A 177 -5.56 18.86 1.75
C LYS A 177 -5.28 18.39 3.16
N ILE A 178 -4.94 19.32 4.04
CA ILE A 178 -4.96 19.10 5.49
C ILE A 178 -6.41 19.25 5.95
N ALA A 179 -6.99 18.17 6.48
CA ALA A 179 -8.37 18.13 6.96
C ALA A 179 -8.50 18.57 8.42
N LEU A 180 -7.47 18.31 9.23
CA LEU A 180 -7.40 18.72 10.64
C LEU A 180 -5.97 19.18 10.97
N GLY A 181 -5.84 20.20 11.83
CA GLY A 181 -4.57 20.70 12.33
C GLY A 181 -3.68 21.37 11.28
N SER A 182 -2.37 21.32 11.47
CA SER A 182 -1.37 21.89 10.55
C SER A 182 -0.10 21.06 10.53
N LEU A 183 0.68 21.21 9.46
CA LEU A 183 2.02 20.63 9.31
C LEU A 183 3.01 21.73 8.90
N ASP A 184 4.14 21.80 9.59
CA ASP A 184 5.21 22.75 9.32
C ASP A 184 6.35 22.13 8.48
N GLY A 185 6.11 20.99 7.85
CA GLY A 185 7.07 20.27 7.01
C GLY A 185 6.98 18.76 7.11
N PRO A 186 8.02 18.04 6.66
CA PRO A 186 8.06 16.59 6.70
C PRO A 186 7.93 16.02 8.13
N VAL A 187 7.29 14.87 8.25
CA VAL A 187 7.01 14.19 9.52
C VAL A 187 8.05 13.11 9.76
N GLU A 188 8.58 13.05 10.97
CA GLU A 188 9.47 11.95 11.37
C GLU A 188 8.67 10.67 11.64
N LEU A 189 9.30 9.54 11.32
CA LEU A 189 8.79 8.20 11.65
C LEU A 189 9.94 7.28 12.06
N GLU A 190 9.61 6.22 12.75
CA GLU A 190 10.54 5.16 13.13
C GLU A 190 10.10 3.82 12.55
N GLU A 191 11.04 3.10 11.94
CA GLU A 191 10.82 1.76 11.40
C GLU A 191 12.05 0.89 11.62
N ASN A 192 11.88 -0.28 12.24
CA ASN A 192 12.96 -1.24 12.54
C ASN A 192 14.15 -0.61 13.28
N GLY A 193 13.90 0.35 14.18
CA GLY A 193 14.92 1.06 14.94
C GLY A 193 15.66 2.15 14.17
N ALA A 194 15.26 2.46 12.94
CA ALA A 194 15.77 3.57 12.14
C ALA A 194 14.77 4.73 12.08
N ARG A 195 15.27 5.97 12.06
CA ARG A 195 14.46 7.18 11.93
C ARG A 195 14.45 7.65 10.48
N PHE A 196 13.28 8.02 9.98
CA PHE A 196 13.06 8.51 8.63
C PHE A 196 12.22 9.77 8.62
N VAL A 197 12.13 10.41 7.45
CA VAL A 197 11.27 11.57 7.21
C VAL A 197 10.31 11.27 6.06
N ALA A 198 9.04 11.56 6.25
CA ALA A 198 8.00 11.44 5.24
C ALA A 198 7.40 12.82 4.94
N ASP A 199 7.35 13.19 3.67
CA ASP A 199 6.64 14.39 3.24
C ASP A 199 5.19 14.01 2.90
N LEU A 200 4.27 14.48 3.73
CA LEU A 200 2.84 14.24 3.57
C LEU A 200 2.16 15.30 2.69
N THR A 201 2.86 16.38 2.35
CA THR A 201 2.33 17.44 1.48
C THR A 201 2.67 17.17 0.01
N ASP A 202 3.94 17.05 -0.33
CA ASP A 202 4.42 16.88 -1.72
C ASP A 202 4.92 15.46 -2.01
N GLY A 203 5.02 14.60 -0.99
CA GLY A 203 5.48 13.22 -1.09
C GLY A 203 4.54 12.30 -1.87
N GLN A 204 5.08 11.19 -2.36
CA GLN A 204 4.33 10.19 -3.11
C GLN A 204 3.36 9.41 -2.19
N LYS A 205 2.19 9.00 -2.72
CA LYS A 205 1.16 8.24 -2.01
C LYS A 205 0.87 8.87 -0.63
N THR A 206 0.91 8.07 0.43
CA THR A 206 0.70 8.51 1.81
C THR A 206 1.96 9.01 2.52
N GLY A 207 3.11 9.12 1.82
CA GLY A 207 4.36 9.67 2.34
C GLY A 207 5.42 8.62 2.67
N TRP A 208 5.07 7.40 3.04
CA TRP A 208 5.96 6.29 3.32
C TRP A 208 5.40 4.96 2.81
N PHE A 209 6.28 3.99 2.57
CA PHE A 209 5.93 2.66 2.08
C PHE A 209 6.08 1.62 3.20
N TYR A 210 5.14 1.59 4.14
CA TYR A 210 5.14 0.63 5.25
C TYR A 210 5.10 -0.83 4.78
N ASP A 211 4.55 -1.09 3.59
CA ASP A 211 4.48 -2.42 2.97
C ASP A 211 5.84 -3.11 2.80
N GLN A 212 6.93 -2.34 2.67
CA GLN A 212 8.30 -2.86 2.51
C GLN A 212 9.04 -3.10 3.84
N ARG A 213 8.45 -2.82 5.00
CA ARG A 213 9.09 -2.90 6.33
C ARG A 213 9.87 -4.20 6.53
N ASP A 214 9.20 -5.34 6.33
CA ASP A 214 9.78 -6.66 6.58
C ASP A 214 10.86 -7.03 5.56
N ASN A 215 10.74 -6.52 4.32
CA ASN A 215 11.73 -6.69 3.27
C ASN A 215 12.99 -5.87 3.58
N ARG A 216 12.83 -4.64 4.08
CA ARG A 216 13.95 -3.80 4.54
C ARG A 216 14.71 -4.45 5.69
N ALA A 217 14.01 -4.95 6.70
CA ALA A 217 14.63 -5.66 7.83
C ALA A 217 15.38 -6.92 7.37
N PHE A 218 14.86 -7.65 6.38
CA PHE A 218 15.52 -8.84 5.87
C PHE A 218 16.80 -8.49 5.10
N ILE A 219 16.75 -7.49 4.21
CA ILE A 219 17.90 -7.03 3.42
C ILE A 219 18.98 -6.41 4.30
N ALA A 220 18.61 -5.62 5.31
CA ALA A 220 19.56 -5.01 6.22
C ALA A 220 20.47 -6.03 6.89
N ARG A 221 19.95 -7.21 7.27
CA ARG A 221 20.75 -8.30 7.84
C ARG A 221 21.75 -8.89 6.85
N LEU A 222 21.41 -8.94 5.55
CA LEU A 222 22.28 -9.45 4.49
C LEU A 222 23.36 -8.45 4.09
N ALA A 223 23.17 -7.16 4.38
CA ALA A 223 24.08 -6.07 4.02
C ALA A 223 25.30 -5.92 4.95
N LYS A 224 25.29 -6.57 6.11
CA LYS A 224 26.38 -6.48 7.08
C LYS A 224 27.75 -6.87 6.47
N GLY A 225 28.72 -5.94 6.54
CA GLY A 225 30.06 -6.13 6.00
C GLY A 225 30.15 -6.10 4.46
N ARG A 226 29.10 -5.66 3.77
CA ARG A 226 29.01 -5.63 2.30
C ARG A 226 28.75 -4.22 1.78
N ARG A 227 29.16 -3.97 0.54
CA ARG A 227 28.70 -2.81 -0.23
C ARG A 227 27.26 -3.02 -0.68
N MET A 228 26.42 -1.98 -0.63
CA MET A 228 25.01 -2.06 -1.06
C MET A 228 24.67 -0.98 -2.08
N LEU A 229 23.89 -1.37 -3.08
CA LEU A 229 23.23 -0.48 -4.04
C LEU A 229 21.71 -0.55 -3.84
N ASP A 230 21.09 0.59 -3.61
CA ASP A 230 19.63 0.75 -3.48
C ASP A 230 19.10 1.60 -4.62
N VAL A 231 18.47 0.97 -5.63
CA VAL A 231 17.94 1.63 -6.82
C VAL A 231 16.43 1.80 -6.66
N TYR A 232 15.93 3.01 -6.98
CA TYR A 232 14.61 3.51 -6.63
C TYR A 232 14.46 3.71 -5.10
N THR A 233 15.50 4.25 -4.50
CA THR A 233 15.65 4.34 -3.05
C THR A 233 14.55 5.14 -2.36
N TYR A 234 13.85 6.06 -3.09
CA TYR A 234 12.91 7.01 -2.52
C TYR A 234 13.54 7.78 -1.35
N ALA A 235 12.98 7.71 -0.14
CA ALA A 235 13.51 8.35 1.06
C ALA A 235 14.53 7.47 1.83
N GLY A 236 15.22 6.56 1.15
CA GLY A 236 16.35 5.81 1.70
C GLY A 236 15.99 4.60 2.57
N GLY A 237 14.78 4.04 2.44
CA GLY A 237 14.30 3.02 3.35
C GLY A 237 15.19 1.79 3.48
N PHE A 238 15.63 1.20 2.38
CA PHE A 238 16.57 0.08 2.37
C PHE A 238 18.00 0.55 2.70
N ALA A 239 18.43 1.65 2.11
CA ALA A 239 19.77 2.20 2.25
C ALA A 239 20.14 2.51 3.72
N ILE A 240 19.28 3.23 4.43
CA ILE A 240 19.51 3.64 5.83
C ILE A 240 19.55 2.42 6.75
N GLN A 241 18.61 1.49 6.61
CA GLN A 241 18.59 0.28 7.44
C GLN A 241 19.82 -0.60 7.20
N ALA A 242 20.30 -0.69 5.96
CA ALA A 242 21.52 -1.41 5.65
C ALA A 242 22.76 -0.74 6.27
N ALA A 243 22.88 0.58 6.19
CA ALA A 243 23.97 1.33 6.79
C ALA A 243 24.02 1.15 8.31
N LEU A 244 22.86 1.24 9.01
CA LEU A 244 22.74 0.98 10.43
C LEU A 244 23.12 -0.45 10.83
N ASN A 245 22.89 -1.43 9.94
CA ASN A 245 23.25 -2.83 10.17
C ASN A 245 24.70 -3.17 9.76
N GLY A 246 25.52 -2.16 9.44
CA GLY A 246 26.94 -2.34 9.18
C GLY A 246 27.30 -2.67 7.74
N ALA A 247 26.54 -2.19 6.76
CA ALA A 247 27.00 -2.13 5.37
C ALA A 247 28.25 -1.24 5.30
N THR A 248 29.26 -1.64 4.53
CA THR A 248 30.55 -0.93 4.46
C THR A 248 30.49 0.33 3.61
N GLU A 249 29.62 0.32 2.62
CA GLU A 249 29.32 1.43 1.71
C GLU A 249 27.90 1.28 1.20
N VAL A 250 27.14 2.37 1.15
CA VAL A 250 25.77 2.37 0.63
C VAL A 250 25.61 3.46 -0.41
N VAL A 251 25.16 3.05 -1.61
CA VAL A 251 24.82 3.95 -2.72
C VAL A 251 23.32 3.90 -2.93
N ALA A 252 22.65 5.05 -2.83
CA ALA A 252 21.21 5.23 -2.97
C ALA A 252 20.88 6.03 -4.23
N VAL A 253 20.17 5.42 -5.18
CA VAL A 253 19.87 6.01 -6.49
C VAL A 253 18.37 6.30 -6.61
N ASP A 254 18.04 7.54 -6.98
CA ASP A 254 16.68 7.95 -7.38
C ASP A 254 16.76 9.09 -8.40
N ARG A 255 15.71 9.24 -9.21
CA ARG A 255 15.60 10.38 -10.14
C ARG A 255 15.12 11.66 -9.46
N SER A 256 14.42 11.54 -8.33
CA SER A 256 13.80 12.62 -7.57
C SER A 256 14.81 13.25 -6.60
N GLU A 257 15.18 14.50 -6.85
CA GLU A 257 16.01 15.28 -5.93
C GLU A 257 15.35 15.43 -4.56
N HIS A 258 14.02 15.65 -4.52
CA HIS A 258 13.26 15.73 -3.29
C HIS A 258 13.36 14.42 -2.47
N SER A 259 13.20 13.27 -3.10
CA SER A 259 13.34 11.97 -2.43
C SER A 259 14.76 11.77 -1.86
N LEU A 260 15.77 12.14 -2.61
CA LEU A 260 17.17 12.05 -2.16
C LEU A 260 17.47 13.01 -1.01
N ALA A 261 16.84 14.18 -0.96
CA ALA A 261 16.98 15.10 0.17
C ALA A 261 16.36 14.48 1.45
N LEU A 262 15.23 13.79 1.36
CA LEU A 262 14.64 13.04 2.48
C LEU A 262 15.56 11.89 2.92
N ALA A 263 16.18 11.16 1.98
CA ALA A 263 17.15 10.11 2.28
C ALA A 263 18.40 10.66 2.98
N ALA A 264 18.95 11.77 2.51
CA ALA A 264 20.08 12.46 3.15
C ALA A 264 19.73 12.90 4.58
N ARG A 265 18.53 13.48 4.78
CA ARG A 265 18.05 13.86 6.11
C ARG A 265 17.89 12.64 7.02
N ALA A 266 17.38 11.53 6.50
CA ALA A 266 17.30 10.27 7.27
C ALA A 266 18.71 9.75 7.63
N ALA A 267 19.70 9.84 6.75
CA ALA A 267 21.08 9.47 7.05
C ALA A 267 21.66 10.30 8.22
N GLU A 268 21.46 11.63 8.20
CA GLU A 268 21.84 12.52 9.29
C GLU A 268 21.18 12.14 10.62
N LEU A 269 19.86 11.92 10.62
CA LEU A 269 19.10 11.55 11.82
C LEU A 269 19.58 10.25 12.47
N ASN A 270 20.15 9.35 11.69
CA ASN A 270 20.68 8.07 12.15
C ASN A 270 22.21 8.06 12.33
N GLY A 271 22.90 9.15 12.01
CA GLY A 271 24.35 9.23 12.13
C GLY A 271 25.11 8.26 11.20
N VAL A 272 24.52 7.94 10.02
CA VAL A 272 25.12 7.04 9.03
C VAL A 272 25.47 7.78 7.74
N SER A 273 26.40 7.21 6.96
CA SER A 273 26.78 7.75 5.65
C SER A 273 26.12 6.96 4.54
N VAL A 274 25.45 7.65 3.64
CA VAL A 274 24.83 7.10 2.42
C VAL A 274 25.16 8.03 1.26
N GLN A 275 25.75 7.49 0.21
CA GLN A 275 26.00 8.24 -1.02
C GLN A 275 24.71 8.32 -1.85
N THR A 276 24.16 9.51 -2.02
CA THR A 276 22.99 9.72 -2.88
C THR A 276 23.40 10.05 -4.30
N VAL A 277 22.75 9.42 -5.29
CA VAL A 277 23.00 9.61 -6.72
C VAL A 277 21.69 9.94 -7.42
N ARG A 278 21.58 11.15 -7.98
CA ARG A 278 20.43 11.53 -8.81
C ARG A 278 20.61 11.03 -10.22
N ALA A 279 19.91 9.97 -10.59
CA ALA A 279 20.00 9.37 -11.92
C ALA A 279 18.73 8.59 -12.31
N GLU A 280 18.56 8.35 -13.59
CA GLU A 280 17.61 7.37 -14.11
C GLU A 280 18.12 5.95 -13.84
N ALA A 281 17.29 5.11 -13.23
CA ALA A 281 17.71 3.82 -12.70
C ALA A 281 18.39 2.90 -13.73
N PHE A 282 17.80 2.73 -14.92
CA PHE A 282 18.37 1.85 -15.95
C PHE A 282 19.68 2.38 -16.53
N ALA A 283 19.78 3.70 -16.70
CA ALA A 283 20.99 4.34 -17.18
C ALA A 283 22.12 4.22 -16.15
N GLU A 284 21.80 4.42 -14.87
CA GLU A 284 22.79 4.32 -13.80
C GLU A 284 23.28 2.89 -13.60
N MET A 285 22.38 1.89 -13.61
CA MET A 285 22.80 0.48 -13.55
C MET A 285 23.75 0.12 -14.72
N ALA A 286 23.43 0.57 -15.94
CA ALA A 286 24.32 0.34 -17.09
C ALA A 286 25.67 1.06 -16.96
N ARG A 287 25.69 2.27 -16.42
CA ARG A 287 26.92 3.02 -16.15
C ARG A 287 27.81 2.30 -15.11
N LEU A 288 27.20 1.83 -14.02
CA LEU A 288 27.90 1.08 -12.97
C LEU A 288 28.48 -0.24 -13.50
N GLU A 289 27.70 -0.96 -14.34
CA GLU A 289 28.18 -2.18 -15.01
C GLU A 289 29.41 -1.89 -15.90
N ALA A 290 29.33 -0.83 -16.73
CA ALA A 290 30.45 -0.43 -17.59
C ALA A 290 31.69 0.01 -16.81
N ALA A 291 31.49 0.54 -15.59
CA ALA A 291 32.57 0.89 -14.65
C ALA A 291 33.11 -0.32 -13.86
N ASN A 292 32.57 -1.54 -14.11
CA ASN A 292 32.88 -2.76 -13.36
C ASN A 292 32.60 -2.67 -11.85
N GLU A 293 31.64 -1.83 -11.44
CA GLU A 293 31.19 -1.75 -10.05
C GLU A 293 30.45 -3.02 -9.64
N ARG A 294 30.67 -3.47 -8.40
CA ARG A 294 30.03 -4.65 -7.82
C ARG A 294 29.63 -4.38 -6.39
N PHE A 295 28.51 -5.01 -5.98
CA PHE A 295 27.92 -4.84 -4.67
C PHE A 295 27.54 -6.20 -4.09
N GLY A 296 27.77 -6.39 -2.81
CA GLY A 296 27.34 -7.59 -2.11
C GLY A 296 25.81 -7.68 -1.96
N VAL A 297 25.11 -6.53 -1.99
CA VAL A 297 23.63 -6.46 -1.99
C VAL A 297 23.17 -5.43 -3.00
N VAL A 298 22.24 -5.79 -3.85
CA VAL A 298 21.54 -4.89 -4.78
C VAL A 298 20.04 -4.95 -4.53
N VAL A 299 19.40 -3.81 -4.39
CA VAL A 299 17.95 -3.67 -4.29
C VAL A 299 17.43 -2.91 -5.49
N VAL A 300 16.34 -3.42 -6.10
CA VAL A 300 15.60 -2.75 -7.16
C VAL A 300 14.10 -2.82 -6.87
N ASP A 301 13.51 -1.69 -6.46
CA ASP A 301 12.10 -1.55 -6.08
C ASP A 301 11.39 -0.48 -6.94
N PRO A 302 11.15 -0.76 -8.22
CA PRO A 302 10.63 0.21 -9.18
C PRO A 302 9.16 0.58 -8.93
N PRO A 303 8.69 1.71 -9.46
CA PRO A 303 7.26 1.97 -9.60
C PRO A 303 6.60 0.89 -10.46
N ALA A 304 5.26 0.76 -10.36
CA ALA A 304 4.50 -0.24 -11.09
C ALA A 304 4.71 -0.14 -12.62
N PHE A 305 5.34 -1.16 -13.22
CA PHE A 305 5.50 -1.24 -14.68
C PHE A 305 4.22 -1.75 -15.37
N VAL A 306 3.40 -2.55 -14.68
CA VAL A 306 2.10 -3.03 -15.16
C VAL A 306 1.00 -2.23 -14.49
N LYS A 307 0.49 -1.20 -15.18
CA LYS A 307 -0.55 -0.30 -14.64
C LYS A 307 -1.96 -0.83 -14.89
N SER A 308 -2.16 -1.63 -15.91
CA SER A 308 -3.45 -2.24 -16.28
C SER A 308 -3.27 -3.64 -16.85
N ARG A 309 -4.37 -4.40 -16.98
CA ARG A 309 -4.33 -5.74 -17.61
C ARG A 309 -3.78 -5.73 -19.04
N LYS A 310 -3.96 -4.62 -19.78
CA LYS A 310 -3.44 -4.47 -21.14
C LYS A 310 -1.92 -4.32 -21.19
N ASP A 311 -1.33 -3.84 -20.10
CA ASP A 311 0.10 -3.55 -20.01
C ASP A 311 0.92 -4.74 -19.48
N VAL A 312 0.30 -5.90 -19.20
CA VAL A 312 0.99 -7.05 -18.59
C VAL A 312 2.20 -7.48 -19.42
N GLN A 313 2.05 -7.67 -20.73
CA GLN A 313 3.15 -8.13 -21.57
C GLN A 313 4.29 -7.11 -21.71
N SER A 314 3.96 -5.83 -21.83
CA SER A 314 4.97 -4.76 -21.98
C SER A 314 5.65 -4.47 -20.64
N GLY A 315 4.89 -4.38 -19.56
CA GLY A 315 5.41 -4.16 -18.22
C GLY A 315 6.25 -5.33 -17.69
N ALA A 316 5.88 -6.57 -18.02
CA ALA A 316 6.65 -7.78 -17.73
C ALA A 316 8.08 -7.70 -18.29
N LYS A 317 8.22 -7.25 -19.54
CA LYS A 317 9.55 -6.98 -20.15
C LYS A 317 10.36 -5.94 -19.37
N GLY A 318 9.71 -4.99 -18.70
CA GLY A 318 10.36 -4.02 -17.83
C GLY A 318 11.06 -4.70 -16.63
N TYR A 319 10.39 -5.66 -15.98
CA TYR A 319 10.98 -6.44 -14.90
C TYR A 319 12.14 -7.34 -15.38
N ARG A 320 12.00 -7.97 -16.55
CA ARG A 320 13.11 -8.72 -17.17
C ARG A 320 14.33 -7.82 -17.42
N LYS A 321 14.12 -6.66 -18.02
CA LYS A 321 15.20 -5.67 -18.27
C LYS A 321 15.85 -5.22 -16.97
N MET A 322 15.06 -4.96 -15.93
CA MET A 322 15.53 -4.58 -14.61
C MET A 322 16.46 -5.65 -14.02
N ALA A 323 16.03 -6.91 -14.00
CA ALA A 323 16.84 -8.02 -13.49
C ALA A 323 18.12 -8.22 -14.32
N ARG A 324 18.04 -8.10 -15.66
CA ARG A 324 19.21 -8.18 -16.56
C ARG A 324 20.26 -7.12 -16.27
N LEU A 325 19.85 -5.91 -15.94
CA LEU A 325 20.78 -4.81 -15.62
C LEU A 325 21.29 -4.87 -14.17
N ALA A 326 20.51 -5.37 -13.23
CA ALA A 326 20.90 -5.48 -11.83
C ALA A 326 21.83 -6.67 -11.56
N ALA A 327 21.64 -7.79 -12.23
CA ALA A 327 22.37 -9.03 -11.98
C ALA A 327 23.89 -8.92 -12.13
N PRO A 328 24.44 -8.22 -13.16
CA PRO A 328 25.89 -8.05 -13.28
C PRO A 328 26.49 -7.21 -12.15
N LEU A 329 25.70 -6.38 -11.47
CA LEU A 329 26.16 -5.54 -10.36
C LEU A 329 26.29 -6.31 -9.05
N VAL A 330 25.76 -7.53 -8.98
CA VAL A 330 25.84 -8.38 -7.79
C VAL A 330 27.13 -9.19 -7.80
N GLU A 331 27.89 -9.14 -6.72
CA GLU A 331 29.07 -10.01 -6.50
C GLU A 331 28.69 -11.49 -6.55
N ALA A 332 29.65 -12.37 -6.87
CA ALA A 332 29.44 -13.81 -6.73
C ALA A 332 29.10 -14.16 -5.26
N GLY A 333 28.02 -14.91 -5.05
CA GLY A 333 27.47 -15.19 -3.72
C GLY A 333 26.76 -14.02 -3.06
N GLY A 334 26.58 -12.88 -3.75
CA GLY A 334 25.85 -11.71 -3.30
C GLY A 334 24.34 -11.84 -3.44
N PHE A 335 23.61 -10.82 -3.05
CA PHE A 335 22.16 -10.85 -2.93
C PHE A 335 21.48 -9.78 -3.82
N LEU A 336 20.38 -10.18 -4.44
CA LEU A 336 19.53 -9.31 -5.25
C LEU A 336 18.11 -9.31 -4.69
N LEU A 337 17.56 -8.15 -4.35
CA LEU A 337 16.12 -7.98 -4.16
C LEU A 337 15.51 -7.37 -5.40
N CYS A 338 14.47 -8.02 -5.94
CA CYS A 338 13.60 -7.48 -6.98
C CYS A 338 12.18 -7.35 -6.43
N ALA A 339 11.59 -6.15 -6.50
CA ALA A 339 10.22 -5.93 -6.06
C ALA A 339 9.29 -5.49 -7.20
N SER A 340 7.99 -5.68 -6.99
CA SER A 340 6.92 -5.22 -7.88
C SER A 340 5.67 -4.89 -7.09
N CYS A 341 5.18 -3.66 -7.18
CA CYS A 341 3.89 -3.22 -6.65
C CYS A 341 2.76 -3.28 -7.69
N SER A 342 2.96 -3.94 -8.83
CA SER A 342 1.96 -4.05 -9.90
C SER A 342 0.86 -5.05 -9.54
N HIS A 343 -0.37 -4.59 -9.29
CA HIS A 343 -1.53 -5.46 -9.00
C HIS A 343 -1.79 -6.52 -10.07
N HIS A 344 -1.61 -6.16 -11.34
CA HIS A 344 -1.91 -7.03 -12.47
C HIS A 344 -0.76 -7.96 -12.86
N MET A 345 0.35 -7.97 -12.12
CA MET A 345 1.49 -8.86 -12.34
C MET A 345 1.36 -10.08 -11.43
N PRO A 346 1.05 -11.28 -11.95
CA PRO A 346 1.05 -12.51 -11.15
C PRO A 346 2.45 -12.82 -10.62
N VAL A 347 2.52 -13.43 -9.43
CA VAL A 347 3.80 -13.75 -8.79
C VAL A 347 4.62 -14.74 -9.62
N ASP A 348 3.98 -15.75 -10.20
CA ASP A 348 4.66 -16.76 -11.03
C ASP A 348 5.27 -16.11 -12.28
N GLN A 349 4.52 -15.26 -12.96
CA GLN A 349 5.04 -14.52 -14.11
C GLN A 349 6.15 -13.54 -13.72
N PHE A 350 6.07 -12.92 -12.53
CA PHE A 350 7.15 -12.07 -12.04
C PHE A 350 8.43 -12.87 -11.81
N ILE A 351 8.34 -14.08 -11.21
CA ILE A 351 9.48 -15.00 -11.04
C ILE A 351 10.09 -15.38 -12.39
N GLU A 352 9.26 -15.74 -13.38
CA GLU A 352 9.72 -16.08 -14.74
C GLU A 352 10.48 -14.94 -15.40
N GLU A 353 9.97 -13.70 -15.30
CA GLU A 353 10.62 -12.53 -15.89
C GLU A 353 11.96 -12.22 -15.22
N ILE A 354 12.04 -12.34 -13.90
CA ILE A 354 13.32 -12.20 -13.18
C ILE A 354 14.29 -13.28 -13.63
N ALA A 355 13.88 -14.54 -13.69
CA ALA A 355 14.74 -15.65 -14.12
C ALA A 355 15.25 -15.46 -15.56
N HIS A 356 14.38 -15.01 -16.49
CA HIS A 356 14.78 -14.68 -17.85
C HIS A 356 15.81 -13.53 -17.88
N GLY A 357 15.63 -12.50 -17.04
CA GLY A 357 16.56 -11.39 -16.92
C GLY A 357 17.94 -11.83 -16.43
N LEU A 358 17.99 -12.70 -15.41
CA LEU A 358 19.24 -13.29 -14.90
C LEU A 358 19.94 -14.11 -15.99
N GLY A 359 19.22 -14.99 -16.69
CA GLY A 359 19.76 -15.79 -17.79
C GLY A 359 20.33 -14.95 -18.93
N GLN A 360 19.67 -13.82 -19.29
CA GLN A 360 20.20 -12.88 -20.28
C GLN A 360 21.49 -12.16 -19.83
N ALA A 361 21.71 -12.05 -18.54
CA ALA A 361 22.93 -11.51 -17.94
C ALA A 361 24.02 -12.58 -17.72
N GLY A 362 23.76 -13.82 -18.13
CA GLY A 362 24.68 -14.94 -17.90
C GLY A 362 24.82 -15.33 -16.42
N ARG A 363 23.83 -14.99 -15.59
CA ARG A 363 23.82 -15.28 -14.14
C ARG A 363 22.73 -16.28 -13.79
N SER A 364 22.95 -17.03 -12.74
CA SER A 364 21.94 -17.86 -12.10
C SER A 364 21.89 -17.60 -10.58
N GLY A 365 21.00 -18.28 -9.89
CA GLY A 365 20.90 -18.10 -8.45
C GLY A 365 19.74 -18.90 -7.84
N ARG A 366 19.55 -18.70 -6.55
CA ARG A 366 18.47 -19.33 -5.78
C ARG A 366 17.60 -18.30 -5.10
N ILE A 367 16.30 -18.48 -5.11
CA ILE A 367 15.35 -17.66 -4.37
C ILE A 367 15.41 -18.05 -2.89
N LEU A 368 15.82 -17.13 -2.04
CA LEU A 368 15.86 -17.31 -0.59
C LEU A 368 14.53 -16.96 0.07
N ARG A 369 13.85 -15.98 -0.50
CA ARG A 369 12.59 -15.47 0.05
C ARG A 369 11.70 -14.94 -1.09
N SER A 370 10.44 -15.37 -1.07
CA SER A 370 9.34 -14.74 -1.79
C SER A 370 8.38 -14.15 -0.75
N ALA A 371 8.16 -12.84 -0.78
CA ALA A 371 7.42 -12.13 0.23
C ALA A 371 6.46 -11.10 -0.39
N GLY A 372 5.50 -10.66 0.40
CA GLY A 372 4.56 -9.58 0.10
C GLY A 372 4.75 -8.37 1.00
N ALA A 373 3.67 -7.66 1.24
CA ALA A 373 3.60 -6.54 2.16
C ALA A 373 3.71 -6.97 3.63
N GLY A 374 4.09 -6.05 4.49
CA GLY A 374 4.17 -6.26 5.94
C GLY A 374 2.80 -6.56 6.57
N SER A 375 2.83 -7.04 7.81
CA SER A 375 1.62 -7.50 8.54
C SER A 375 0.61 -6.39 8.85
N ASP A 376 1.00 -5.12 8.74
CA ASP A 376 0.09 -3.97 8.81
C ASP A 376 -0.75 -3.75 7.53
N HIS A 377 -0.50 -4.56 6.49
CA HIS A 377 -1.27 -4.62 5.25
C HIS A 377 -2.03 -5.96 5.16
N PRO A 378 -2.97 -6.23 6.08
CA PRO A 378 -3.69 -7.50 6.08
C PRO A 378 -4.52 -7.65 4.82
N LEU A 379 -4.75 -8.91 4.43
CA LEU A 379 -5.61 -9.27 3.30
C LEU A 379 -6.96 -9.79 3.82
N HIS A 380 -8.04 -9.38 3.17
CA HIS A 380 -9.32 -10.01 3.41
C HIS A 380 -9.33 -11.39 2.72
N PRO A 381 -9.68 -12.51 3.41
CA PRO A 381 -9.60 -13.86 2.84
C PRO A 381 -10.38 -14.06 1.53
N HIS A 382 -11.45 -13.30 1.33
CA HIS A 382 -12.23 -13.31 0.08
C HIS A 382 -11.75 -12.34 -1.00
N LEU A 383 -10.64 -11.63 -0.77
CA LEU A 383 -10.03 -10.67 -1.70
C LEU A 383 -8.52 -10.91 -1.85
N PRO A 384 -8.10 -12.13 -2.24
CA PRO A 384 -6.68 -12.44 -2.43
C PRO A 384 -6.04 -11.55 -3.49
N GLU A 385 -6.82 -11.02 -4.43
CA GLU A 385 -6.37 -10.08 -5.46
C GLU A 385 -5.91 -8.72 -4.90
N SER A 386 -6.19 -8.40 -3.64
CA SER A 386 -5.66 -7.21 -2.99
C SER A 386 -4.18 -7.34 -2.61
N ALA A 387 -3.59 -8.52 -2.67
CA ALA A 387 -2.15 -8.74 -2.55
C ALA A 387 -1.41 -8.18 -3.78
N TYR A 388 -0.84 -7.00 -3.64
CA TYR A 388 -0.22 -6.29 -4.76
C TYR A 388 1.31 -6.36 -4.76
N LEU A 389 1.95 -6.41 -3.59
CA LEU A 389 3.40 -6.41 -3.47
C LEU A 389 3.98 -7.81 -3.66
N LYS A 390 5.00 -7.92 -4.46
CA LYS A 390 5.88 -9.09 -4.64
C LYS A 390 7.30 -8.64 -4.41
N ALA A 391 8.05 -9.35 -3.58
CA ALA A 391 9.47 -9.13 -3.34
C ALA A 391 10.21 -10.48 -3.37
N LEU A 392 11.16 -10.60 -4.26
CA LEU A 392 12.02 -11.78 -4.38
C LEU A 392 13.41 -11.41 -3.92
N VAL A 393 13.94 -12.15 -2.95
CA VAL A 393 15.34 -12.07 -2.56
C VAL A 393 16.06 -13.30 -3.07
N LEU A 394 17.07 -13.07 -3.91
CA LEU A 394 17.88 -14.11 -4.52
C LEU A 394 19.33 -14.02 -4.03
N GLN A 395 20.00 -15.16 -3.95
CA GLN A 395 21.45 -15.21 -3.90
C GLN A 395 21.94 -15.63 -5.29
N LEU A 396 22.85 -14.84 -5.87
CA LEU A 396 23.41 -15.09 -7.19
C LEU A 396 24.76 -15.83 -7.10
N ASP A 397 25.05 -16.66 -8.11
CA ASP A 397 26.31 -17.39 -8.28
C ASP A 397 27.50 -16.49 -8.62
#